data_ee04d24985744c917842a8c2908bfe72
#
_entry.id   ee04d24985744c917842a8c2908bfe72
#
_cell.length_a   1.000
_cell.length_b   1.000
_cell.length_c   1.000
_cell.angle_alpha   90.00
_cell.angle_beta   90.00
_cell.angle_gamma   90.00
#
_symmetry.space_group_name_H-M   'P 1'
#
loop_
_entity.id
_entity.type
_entity.pdbx_description
1 polymer ?
#
loop_
_entity_poly.entity_id
_entity_poly.type
_entity_poly.pdbx_seq_one_letter_code
_entity_poly.pdbx_strand_id
1 'polypeptide(L)'
;YIGLLLQKQEIQERELLCIESLAEIYCVYEDQNELFLLFSGVSGKNLAEIYDRIREQKIPCSVSEPFGELTWCAAKYRLLKRMSLAGGTMIDPTMKREKEWSVQGLYTYTLPLLESAGLSDYRILRLIQEDEENNTDLYHTLKMYLLNGNNVTAAAENLHIHRNTLVYRLKQIKECMEIDINDNGTARELLSFMMMYDIARRHK
;
A
#
# COMPACT_ATOMS: atom_id res chain seq x y z
N TYR A 1 23.30 -2.13 -2.18
CA TYR A 1 22.96 -0.93 -1.41
C TYR A 1 21.53 -1.01 -0.92
N ILE A 2 21.26 -0.31 0.18
CA ILE A 2 19.92 -0.01 0.69
C ILE A 2 19.85 1.44 1.14
N GLY A 3 18.78 2.14 0.79
CA GLY A 3 18.53 3.51 1.23
C GLY A 3 17.59 3.56 2.42
N LEU A 4 17.90 4.38 3.40
CA LEU A 4 17.08 4.68 4.57
C LEU A 4 16.86 6.19 4.63
N LEU A 5 15.61 6.63 4.71
CA LEU A 5 15.23 8.03 4.89
C LEU A 5 14.56 8.23 6.26
N LEU A 6 15.07 9.18 7.00
CA LEU A 6 14.62 9.56 8.34
C LEU A 6 14.16 11.01 8.34
N GLN A 7 13.16 11.33 9.16
CA GLN A 7 12.77 12.70 9.46
C GLN A 7 13.52 13.16 10.71
N LYS A 8 14.36 14.19 10.60
CA LYS A 8 15.23 14.67 11.71
C LYS A 8 14.48 15.08 12.97
N GLN A 9 13.23 15.51 12.83
CA GLN A 9 12.37 15.88 13.96
C GLN A 9 11.85 14.67 14.74
N GLU A 10 11.90 13.49 14.15
CA GLU A 10 11.34 12.25 14.70
C GLU A 10 12.41 11.30 15.24
N ILE A 11 13.71 11.67 15.13
CA ILE A 11 14.82 10.81 15.53
C ILE A 11 15.65 11.45 16.64
N GLN A 12 16.05 10.65 17.62
CA GLN A 12 16.95 11.02 18.70
C GLN A 12 18.39 10.58 18.38
N GLU A 13 19.38 11.22 18.99
CA GLU A 13 20.81 10.89 18.80
C GLU A 13 21.12 9.41 19.09
N ARG A 14 20.49 8.84 20.11
CA ARG A 14 20.64 7.42 20.47
C ARG A 14 20.15 6.48 19.35
N GLU A 15 19.06 6.82 18.72
CA GLU A 15 18.46 6.03 17.63
C GLU A 15 19.34 6.14 16.38
N LEU A 16 19.90 7.30 16.10
CA LEU A 16 20.84 7.51 15.02
C LEU A 16 22.10 6.65 15.19
N LEU A 17 22.69 6.62 16.38
CA LEU A 17 23.83 5.74 16.69
C LEU A 17 23.49 4.26 16.49
N CYS A 18 22.28 3.86 16.84
CA CYS A 18 21.82 2.49 16.59
C CYS A 18 21.77 2.18 15.10
N ILE A 19 21.20 3.09 14.29
CA ILE A 19 21.11 2.94 12.82
C ILE A 19 22.50 2.88 12.19
N GLU A 20 23.41 3.76 12.60
CA GLU A 20 24.79 3.80 12.09
C GLU A 20 25.56 2.49 12.35
N SER A 21 25.16 1.74 13.36
CA SER A 21 25.75 0.43 13.69
C SER A 21 25.18 -0.74 12.89
N LEU A 22 24.12 -0.54 12.08
CA LEU A 22 23.42 -1.65 11.40
C LEU A 22 24.20 -2.23 10.22
N ALA A 23 24.88 -1.39 9.46
CA ALA A 23 25.67 -1.77 8.31
C ALA A 23 26.66 -0.65 7.95
N GLU A 24 27.56 -0.92 7.01
CA GLU A 24 28.52 0.08 6.53
C GLU A 24 27.80 1.21 5.80
N ILE A 25 27.96 2.45 6.29
CA ILE A 25 27.40 3.64 5.65
C ILE A 25 28.33 4.01 4.47
N TYR A 26 27.76 3.96 3.27
CA TYR A 26 28.46 4.37 2.05
C TYR A 26 28.37 5.88 1.81
N CYS A 27 27.20 6.46 2.06
CA CYS A 27 26.94 7.89 1.81
C CYS A 27 25.87 8.40 2.74
N VAL A 28 26.02 9.65 3.16
CA VAL A 28 25.03 10.41 3.94
C VAL A 28 24.65 11.65 3.16
N TYR A 29 23.36 11.87 2.96
CA TYR A 29 22.81 13.13 2.47
C TYR A 29 21.88 13.71 3.53
N GLU A 30 22.11 14.95 3.88
CA GLU A 30 21.39 15.65 4.94
C GLU A 30 20.89 17.00 4.42
N ASP A 31 19.62 17.29 4.69
CA ASP A 31 19.04 18.62 4.52
C ASP A 31 18.45 19.14 5.86
N GLN A 32 17.64 20.20 5.81
CA GLN A 32 17.07 20.80 7.03
C GLN A 32 16.15 19.83 7.80
N ASN A 33 15.40 18.99 7.10
CA ASN A 33 14.35 18.16 7.68
C ASN A 33 14.63 16.65 7.58
N GLU A 34 15.50 16.24 6.68
CA GLU A 34 15.66 14.84 6.31
C GLU A 34 17.12 14.39 6.40
N LEU A 35 17.30 13.14 6.78
CA LEU A 35 18.56 12.43 6.76
C LEU A 35 18.41 11.18 5.90
N PHE A 36 19.14 11.11 4.79
CA PHE A 36 19.18 9.94 3.94
C PHE A 36 20.51 9.22 4.10
N LEU A 37 20.46 7.96 4.50
CA LEU A 37 21.60 7.09 4.69
C LEU A 37 21.60 6.02 3.59
N LEU A 38 22.72 5.85 2.93
CA LEU A 38 22.94 4.78 1.97
C LEU A 38 23.92 3.78 2.56
N PHE A 39 23.45 2.56 2.80
CA PHE A 39 24.27 1.47 3.30
C PHE A 39 24.78 0.61 2.17
N SER A 40 26.03 0.12 2.30
CA SER A 40 26.65 -0.86 1.42
C SER A 40 26.74 -2.24 2.05
N GLY A 41 27.08 -3.25 1.24
CA GLY A 41 27.27 -4.61 1.74
C GLY A 41 26.00 -5.30 2.26
N VAL A 42 24.82 -4.75 1.97
CA VAL A 42 23.55 -5.34 2.41
C VAL A 42 23.16 -6.48 1.48
N SER A 43 22.92 -7.65 2.07
CA SER A 43 22.49 -8.87 1.38
C SER A 43 21.22 -9.42 2.03
N GLY A 44 20.57 -10.37 1.38
CA GLY A 44 19.36 -11.01 1.94
C GLY A 44 19.56 -11.64 3.33
N LYS A 45 20.79 -11.96 3.74
CA LYS A 45 21.07 -12.54 5.04
C LYS A 45 21.03 -11.53 6.18
N ASN A 46 21.56 -10.31 5.96
CA ASN A 46 21.58 -9.25 6.98
C ASN A 46 20.43 -8.26 6.86
N LEU A 47 19.71 -8.27 5.75
CA LEU A 47 18.58 -7.37 5.51
C LEU A 47 17.45 -7.58 6.53
N ALA A 48 17.11 -8.82 6.83
CA ALA A 48 16.08 -9.14 7.81
C ALA A 48 16.49 -8.63 9.22
N GLU A 49 17.74 -8.82 9.61
CA GLU A 49 18.28 -8.33 10.89
C GLU A 49 18.22 -6.79 10.97
N ILE A 50 18.55 -6.09 9.88
CA ILE A 50 18.45 -4.62 9.81
C ILE A 50 16.99 -4.19 10.04
N TYR A 51 16.04 -4.82 9.35
CA TYR A 51 14.62 -4.50 9.52
C TYR A 51 14.12 -4.77 10.94
N ASP A 52 14.51 -5.90 11.53
CA ASP A 52 14.09 -6.26 12.88
C ASP A 52 14.64 -5.27 13.91
N ARG A 53 15.89 -4.89 13.81
CA ARG A 53 16.49 -3.87 14.71
C ARG A 53 15.82 -2.50 14.59
N ILE A 54 15.52 -2.04 13.37
CA ILE A 54 14.79 -0.77 13.15
C ILE A 54 13.41 -0.86 13.81
N ARG A 55 12.71 -1.98 13.64
CA ARG A 55 11.38 -2.21 14.20
C ARG A 55 11.39 -2.27 15.73
N GLU A 56 12.36 -2.97 16.32
CA GLU A 56 12.52 -3.07 17.78
C GLU A 56 12.73 -1.70 18.44
N GLN A 57 13.49 -0.84 17.79
CA GLN A 57 13.73 0.54 18.26
C GLN A 57 12.58 1.50 17.93
N LYS A 58 11.57 1.05 17.16
CA LYS A 58 10.43 1.88 16.70
C LYS A 58 10.85 3.16 15.99
N ILE A 59 11.91 3.08 15.19
CA ILE A 59 12.46 4.25 14.50
C ILE A 59 11.61 4.59 13.28
N PRO A 60 10.98 5.79 13.21
CA PRO A 60 10.20 6.21 12.07
C PRO A 60 11.10 6.39 10.84
N CYS A 61 10.89 5.58 9.82
CA CYS A 61 11.73 5.64 8.62
C CYS A 61 11.03 5.10 7.36
N SER A 62 11.60 5.46 6.21
CA SER A 62 11.28 4.85 4.92
C SER A 62 12.50 4.09 4.40
N VAL A 63 12.33 2.83 4.00
CA VAL A 63 13.42 1.93 3.60
C VAL A 63 13.21 1.43 2.19
N SER A 64 14.27 1.50 1.35
CA SER A 64 14.22 0.97 -0.01
C SER A 64 14.36 -0.56 -0.03
N GLU A 65 13.91 -1.19 -1.11
CA GLU A 65 14.40 -2.52 -1.46
C GLU A 65 15.89 -2.43 -1.85
N PRO A 66 16.65 -3.50 -1.66
CA PRO A 66 18.05 -3.56 -2.07
C PRO A 66 18.21 -3.29 -3.57
N PHE A 67 19.30 -2.59 -3.94
CA PHE A 67 19.63 -2.31 -5.34
C PHE A 67 21.16 -2.41 -5.57
N GLY A 68 21.54 -2.79 -6.79
CA GLY A 68 22.93 -3.09 -7.13
C GLY A 68 23.75 -1.89 -7.62
N GLU A 69 23.10 -0.89 -8.22
CA GLU A 69 23.79 0.20 -8.92
C GLU A 69 23.52 1.56 -8.28
N LEU A 70 24.57 2.34 -8.06
CA LEU A 70 24.48 3.70 -7.50
C LEU A 70 23.66 4.68 -8.36
N THR A 71 23.54 4.42 -9.66
CA THR A 71 22.67 5.19 -10.57
C THR A 71 21.23 5.26 -10.11
N TRP A 72 20.75 4.28 -9.35
CA TRP A 72 19.41 4.24 -8.77
C TRP A 72 19.26 5.07 -7.48
N CYS A 73 20.35 5.52 -6.87
CA CYS A 73 20.33 6.20 -5.57
C CYS A 73 19.37 7.40 -5.54
N ALA A 74 19.47 8.29 -6.54
CA ALA A 74 18.61 9.47 -6.63
C ALA A 74 17.13 9.11 -6.84
N ALA A 75 16.83 8.04 -7.58
CA ALA A 75 15.47 7.55 -7.75
C ALA A 75 14.93 6.96 -6.44
N LYS A 76 15.74 6.19 -5.73
CA LYS A 76 15.39 5.63 -4.43
C LYS A 76 15.13 6.73 -3.39
N TYR A 77 16.00 7.73 -3.30
CA TYR A 77 15.79 8.88 -2.42
C TYR A 77 14.43 9.58 -2.70
N ARG A 78 14.14 9.90 -3.97
CA ARG A 78 12.85 10.51 -4.33
C ARG A 78 11.66 9.64 -3.97
N LEU A 79 11.77 8.32 -4.14
CA LEU A 79 10.73 7.37 -3.76
C LEU A 79 10.50 7.38 -2.26
N LEU A 80 11.56 7.24 -1.46
CA LEU A 80 11.48 7.23 0.01
C LEU A 80 10.92 8.55 0.55
N LYS A 81 11.28 9.68 -0.06
CA LYS A 81 10.71 10.99 0.28
C LYS A 81 9.20 11.04 0.05
N ARG A 82 8.71 10.50 -1.06
CA ARG A 82 7.27 10.38 -1.31
C ARG A 82 6.58 9.45 -0.31
N MET A 83 7.23 8.35 0.04
CA MET A 83 6.72 7.41 1.04
C MET A 83 6.62 8.05 2.42
N SER A 84 7.62 8.84 2.83
CA SER A 84 7.60 9.52 4.14
C SER A 84 6.46 10.53 4.26
N LEU A 85 6.17 11.27 3.17
CA LEU A 85 5.10 12.26 3.12
C LEU A 85 3.69 11.66 2.95
N ALA A 86 3.60 10.46 2.39
CA ALA A 86 2.31 9.80 2.21
C ALA A 86 1.78 9.30 3.56
N GLY A 87 0.69 9.92 4.03
CA GLY A 87 -0.15 9.32 5.08
C GLY A 87 -0.76 8.04 4.54
N GLY A 88 -0.91 7.01 5.36
CA GLY A 88 -1.60 5.80 4.90
C GLY A 88 -1.36 4.62 5.84
N THR A 89 -2.28 3.67 5.80
CA THR A 89 -2.21 2.43 6.56
C THR A 89 -1.19 1.50 5.94
N MET A 90 0.05 1.67 6.34
CA MET A 90 1.09 0.66 6.15
C MET A 90 0.90 -0.46 7.17
N ILE A 91 1.38 -1.64 6.85
CA ILE A 91 1.41 -2.77 7.80
C ILE A 91 2.18 -2.38 9.06
N ASP A 92 3.26 -1.61 8.89
CA ASP A 92 4.06 -1.03 9.97
C ASP A 92 4.10 0.50 9.80
N PRO A 93 3.44 1.28 10.67
CA PRO A 93 3.43 2.74 10.56
C PRO A 93 4.79 3.38 10.86
N THR A 94 5.68 2.67 11.57
CA THR A 94 7.00 3.19 11.94
C THR A 94 8.02 2.96 10.82
N MET A 95 7.99 1.81 10.16
CA MET A 95 8.91 1.48 9.08
C MET A 95 8.19 1.26 7.75
N LYS A 96 8.23 2.27 6.88
CA LYS A 96 7.63 2.21 5.54
C LYS A 96 8.57 1.53 4.55
N ARG A 97 8.25 0.32 4.11
CA ARG A 97 9.09 -0.44 3.16
C ARG A 97 8.66 -0.22 1.72
N GLU A 98 9.62 -0.02 0.82
CA GLU A 98 9.37 0.16 -0.61
C GLU A 98 8.48 -0.94 -1.21
N LYS A 99 8.74 -2.21 -0.88
CA LYS A 99 7.98 -3.34 -1.38
C LYS A 99 6.49 -3.26 -1.04
N GLU A 100 6.17 -2.80 0.16
CA GLU A 100 4.79 -2.69 0.64
C GLU A 100 4.10 -1.45 0.05
N TRP A 101 4.89 -0.39 -0.17
CA TRP A 101 4.39 0.88 -0.67
C TRP A 101 4.27 0.95 -2.19
N SER A 102 5.01 0.14 -2.96
CA SER A 102 5.06 0.23 -4.42
C SER A 102 3.68 0.15 -5.09
N VAL A 103 2.82 -0.75 -4.63
CA VAL A 103 1.45 -0.88 -5.15
C VAL A 103 0.57 0.27 -4.67
N GLN A 104 0.61 0.60 -3.38
CA GLN A 104 -0.16 1.71 -2.83
C GLN A 104 0.26 3.05 -3.43
N GLY A 105 1.55 3.28 -3.61
CA GLY A 105 2.09 4.48 -4.24
C GLY A 105 1.65 4.63 -5.69
N LEU A 106 1.61 3.52 -6.44
CA LEU A 106 1.08 3.53 -7.79
C LEU A 106 -0.35 4.10 -7.82
N TYR A 107 -1.22 3.59 -6.97
CA TYR A 107 -2.61 4.04 -6.90
C TYR A 107 -2.72 5.50 -6.42
N THR A 108 -1.96 5.90 -5.40
CA THR A 108 -1.98 7.29 -4.89
C THR A 108 -1.61 8.33 -5.94
N TYR A 109 -0.68 8.00 -6.85
CA TYR A 109 -0.26 8.94 -7.90
C TYR A 109 -1.06 8.83 -9.18
N THR A 110 -1.63 7.67 -9.50
CA THR A 110 -2.41 7.50 -10.73
C THR A 110 -3.86 7.94 -10.58
N LEU A 111 -4.45 7.82 -9.38
CA LEU A 111 -5.85 8.12 -9.16
C LEU A 111 -6.23 9.57 -9.50
N PRO A 112 -5.52 10.63 -9.04
CA PRO A 112 -5.86 12.01 -9.43
C PRO A 112 -5.81 12.24 -10.93
N LEU A 113 -4.91 11.54 -11.64
CA LEU A 113 -4.83 11.59 -13.10
C LEU A 113 -6.05 10.94 -13.77
N LEU A 114 -6.48 9.80 -13.25
CA LEU A 114 -7.67 9.10 -13.75
C LEU A 114 -8.94 9.93 -13.48
N GLU A 115 -9.09 10.48 -12.28
CA GLU A 115 -10.20 11.36 -11.91
C GLU A 115 -10.25 12.61 -12.80
N SER A 116 -9.11 13.28 -13.04
CA SER A 116 -9.02 14.45 -13.90
C SER A 116 -9.32 14.14 -15.35
N ALA A 117 -9.05 12.92 -15.80
CA ALA A 117 -9.38 12.42 -17.14
C ALA A 117 -10.83 11.90 -17.27
N GLY A 118 -11.62 11.94 -16.19
CA GLY A 118 -12.98 11.39 -16.16
C GLY A 118 -13.05 9.86 -16.24
N LEU A 119 -11.95 9.18 -15.94
CA LEU A 119 -11.84 7.71 -15.99
C LEU A 119 -12.26 7.09 -14.66
N SER A 120 -13.47 7.40 -14.20
CA SER A 120 -14.09 6.75 -13.04
C SER A 120 -14.93 5.56 -13.47
N ASP A 121 -14.86 4.46 -12.75
CA ASP A 121 -15.74 3.33 -13.02
C ASP A 121 -17.13 3.59 -12.41
N TYR A 122 -18.08 3.96 -13.27
CA TYR A 122 -19.46 4.27 -12.87
C TYR A 122 -20.18 3.08 -12.21
N ARG A 123 -19.78 1.85 -12.52
CA ARG A 123 -20.36 0.62 -11.94
C ARG A 123 -20.08 0.56 -10.45
N ILE A 124 -18.85 0.89 -10.07
CA ILE A 124 -18.42 0.93 -8.65
C ILE A 124 -19.11 2.07 -7.91
N LEU A 125 -19.22 3.25 -8.53
CA LEU A 125 -19.93 4.38 -7.92
C LEU A 125 -21.40 4.05 -7.71
N ARG A 126 -22.04 3.39 -8.67
CA ARG A 126 -23.43 2.91 -8.55
C ARG A 126 -23.62 1.91 -7.40
N LEU A 127 -22.65 0.98 -7.24
CA LEU A 127 -22.70 0.02 -6.14
C LEU A 127 -22.55 0.69 -4.76
N ILE A 128 -21.71 1.72 -4.66
CA ILE A 128 -21.55 2.51 -3.44
C ILE A 128 -22.83 3.28 -3.12
N GLN A 129 -23.46 3.88 -4.13
CA GLN A 129 -24.72 4.58 -3.99
C GLN A 129 -25.84 3.62 -3.52
N GLU A 130 -25.90 2.40 -4.08
CA GLU A 130 -26.83 1.35 -3.65
C GLU A 130 -26.65 0.99 -2.17
N ASP A 131 -25.40 0.89 -1.70
CA ASP A 131 -25.09 0.63 -0.29
C ASP A 131 -25.56 1.78 0.62
N GLU A 132 -25.37 3.04 0.19
CA GLU A 132 -25.78 4.22 0.94
C GLU A 132 -27.31 4.34 1.03
N GLU A 133 -28.03 4.09 -0.08
CA GLU A 133 -29.49 4.21 -0.15
C GLU A 133 -30.22 3.08 0.60
N ASN A 134 -29.69 1.85 0.53
CA ASN A 134 -30.35 0.66 1.07
C ASN A 134 -29.72 0.10 2.34
N ASN A 135 -28.69 0.78 2.87
CA ASN A 135 -27.92 0.35 4.05
C ASN A 135 -27.42 -1.11 3.90
N THR A 136 -26.87 -1.41 2.72
CA THR A 136 -26.28 -2.69 2.39
C THR A 136 -24.76 -2.63 2.49
N ASP A 137 -24.06 -3.74 2.22
CA ASP A 137 -22.60 -3.84 2.28
C ASP A 137 -22.10 -4.61 1.04
N LEU A 138 -22.61 -4.22 -0.14
CA LEU A 138 -22.35 -4.91 -1.39
C LEU A 138 -20.95 -4.58 -1.91
N TYR A 139 -20.50 -3.33 -1.76
CA TYR A 139 -19.15 -2.92 -2.16
C TYR A 139 -18.07 -3.74 -1.42
N HIS A 140 -18.15 -3.80 -0.09
CA HIS A 140 -17.21 -4.60 0.70
C HIS A 140 -17.32 -6.09 0.38
N THR A 141 -18.54 -6.58 0.18
CA THR A 141 -18.82 -7.97 -0.21
C THR A 141 -18.14 -8.32 -1.54
N LEU A 142 -18.29 -7.47 -2.58
CA LEU A 142 -17.65 -7.66 -3.87
C LEU A 142 -16.13 -7.66 -3.73
N LYS A 143 -15.58 -6.69 -3.04
CA LYS A 143 -14.14 -6.58 -2.82
C LYS A 143 -13.55 -7.83 -2.18
N MET A 144 -14.17 -8.34 -1.11
CA MET A 144 -13.72 -9.56 -0.46
C MET A 144 -13.86 -10.78 -1.35
N TYR A 145 -14.91 -10.88 -2.16
CA TYR A 145 -15.06 -11.95 -3.14
C TYR A 145 -13.94 -11.96 -4.18
N LEU A 146 -13.61 -10.79 -4.76
CA LEU A 146 -12.54 -10.64 -5.74
C LEU A 146 -11.14 -10.90 -5.13
N LEU A 147 -10.88 -10.41 -3.92
CA LEU A 147 -9.61 -10.65 -3.20
C LEU A 147 -9.39 -12.13 -2.89
N ASN A 148 -10.46 -12.91 -2.72
CA ASN A 148 -10.39 -14.36 -2.52
C ASN A 148 -10.42 -15.16 -3.83
N GLY A 149 -10.09 -14.54 -4.97
CA GLY A 149 -10.01 -15.21 -6.26
C GLY A 149 -11.34 -15.80 -6.73
N ASN A 150 -12.44 -15.09 -6.48
CA ASN A 150 -13.81 -15.49 -6.81
C ASN A 150 -14.27 -16.77 -6.06
N ASN A 151 -13.64 -17.07 -4.92
CA ASN A 151 -14.01 -18.22 -4.09
C ASN A 151 -15.09 -17.85 -3.07
N VAL A 152 -16.31 -18.33 -3.30
CA VAL A 152 -17.47 -18.04 -2.45
C VAL A 152 -17.27 -18.50 -1.01
N THR A 153 -16.67 -19.67 -0.78
CA THR A 153 -16.48 -20.21 0.57
C THR A 153 -15.49 -19.37 1.37
N ALA A 154 -14.31 -19.15 0.78
CA ALA A 154 -13.27 -18.33 1.43
C ALA A 154 -13.74 -16.89 1.68
N ALA A 155 -14.46 -16.28 0.73
CA ALA A 155 -15.00 -14.94 0.91
C ALA A 155 -16.07 -14.87 2.02
N ALA A 156 -16.95 -15.87 2.13
CA ALA A 156 -17.96 -15.92 3.18
C ALA A 156 -17.33 -16.07 4.57
N GLU A 157 -16.29 -16.91 4.70
CA GLU A 157 -15.52 -17.06 5.93
C GLU A 157 -14.85 -15.74 6.35
N ASN A 158 -14.19 -15.06 5.41
CA ASN A 158 -13.52 -13.78 5.68
C ASN A 158 -14.49 -12.64 6.03
N LEU A 159 -15.73 -12.69 5.51
CA LEU A 159 -16.80 -11.75 5.82
C LEU A 159 -17.58 -12.13 7.09
N HIS A 160 -17.31 -13.29 7.68
CA HIS A 160 -18.06 -13.84 8.80
C HIS A 160 -19.56 -13.95 8.55
N ILE A 161 -19.96 -14.32 7.32
CA ILE A 161 -21.36 -14.51 6.92
C ILE A 161 -21.60 -15.93 6.39
N HIS A 162 -22.88 -16.34 6.38
CA HIS A 162 -23.23 -17.63 5.80
C HIS A 162 -23.04 -17.62 4.27
N ARG A 163 -22.61 -18.73 3.68
CA ARG A 163 -22.41 -18.89 2.24
C ARG A 163 -23.62 -18.46 1.41
N ASN A 164 -24.82 -18.81 1.84
CA ASN A 164 -26.05 -18.44 1.13
C ASN A 164 -26.29 -16.91 1.13
N THR A 165 -25.94 -16.22 2.22
CA THR A 165 -25.99 -14.75 2.29
C THR A 165 -25.04 -14.13 1.29
N LEU A 166 -23.82 -14.67 1.15
CA LEU A 166 -22.88 -14.19 0.16
C LEU A 166 -23.42 -14.40 -1.26
N VAL A 167 -23.92 -15.59 -1.59
CA VAL A 167 -24.51 -15.88 -2.91
C VAL A 167 -25.66 -14.91 -3.23
N TYR A 168 -26.51 -14.62 -2.27
CA TYR A 168 -27.59 -13.64 -2.44
C TYR A 168 -27.05 -12.24 -2.72
N ARG A 169 -26.07 -11.76 -1.94
CA ARG A 169 -25.41 -10.46 -2.17
C ARG A 169 -24.71 -10.39 -3.53
N LEU A 170 -24.03 -11.45 -3.95
CA LEU A 170 -23.40 -11.52 -5.28
C LEU A 170 -24.43 -11.44 -6.42
N LYS A 171 -25.62 -11.99 -6.23
CA LYS A 171 -26.71 -11.83 -7.17
C LYS A 171 -27.16 -10.37 -7.27
N GLN A 172 -27.38 -9.71 -6.13
CA GLN A 172 -27.73 -8.27 -6.10
C GLN A 172 -26.64 -7.42 -6.78
N ILE A 173 -25.36 -7.72 -6.53
CA ILE A 173 -24.23 -7.02 -7.17
C ILE A 173 -24.29 -7.16 -8.69
N LYS A 174 -24.50 -8.38 -9.21
CA LYS A 174 -24.62 -8.61 -10.66
C LYS A 174 -25.80 -7.85 -11.27
N GLU A 175 -26.93 -7.81 -10.59
CA GLU A 175 -28.12 -7.08 -11.02
C GLU A 175 -27.88 -5.56 -11.00
N CYS A 176 -27.25 -5.03 -9.92
CA CYS A 176 -26.92 -3.62 -9.81
C CYS A 176 -25.90 -3.15 -10.85
N MET A 177 -24.85 -3.91 -11.08
CA MET A 177 -23.74 -3.53 -11.96
C MET A 177 -23.95 -3.94 -13.43
N GLU A 178 -24.90 -4.84 -13.72
CA GLU A 178 -25.20 -5.38 -15.05
C GLU A 178 -23.97 -6.05 -15.73
N ILE A 179 -23.15 -6.76 -14.96
CA ILE A 179 -21.91 -7.38 -15.43
C ILE A 179 -21.76 -8.82 -14.96
N ASP A 180 -20.90 -9.58 -15.65
CA ASP A 180 -20.43 -10.85 -15.14
C ASP A 180 -19.16 -10.71 -14.30
N ILE A 181 -19.32 -10.69 -12.98
CA ILE A 181 -18.23 -10.61 -12.02
C ILE A 181 -17.34 -11.87 -11.98
N ASN A 182 -17.71 -12.95 -12.68
CA ASN A 182 -16.90 -14.18 -12.77
C ASN A 182 -15.93 -14.13 -13.95
N ASP A 183 -16.11 -13.21 -14.90
CA ASP A 183 -15.12 -12.99 -15.93
C ASP A 183 -13.81 -12.46 -15.34
N ASN A 184 -12.71 -13.17 -15.59
CA ASN A 184 -11.40 -12.84 -14.99
C ASN A 184 -10.87 -11.46 -15.41
N GLY A 185 -11.23 -10.97 -16.60
CA GLY A 185 -10.85 -9.63 -17.07
C GLY A 185 -11.57 -8.57 -16.25
N THR A 186 -12.90 -8.65 -16.22
CA THR A 186 -13.79 -7.80 -15.45
C THR A 186 -13.45 -7.80 -13.96
N ALA A 187 -13.21 -8.97 -13.39
CA ALA A 187 -12.85 -9.11 -11.97
C ALA A 187 -11.57 -8.35 -11.62
N ARG A 188 -10.52 -8.45 -12.45
CA ARG A 188 -9.26 -7.72 -12.24
C ARG A 188 -9.40 -6.21 -12.39
N GLU A 189 -10.16 -5.79 -13.39
CA GLU A 189 -10.48 -4.38 -13.64
C GLU A 189 -11.18 -3.77 -12.43
N LEU A 190 -12.28 -4.38 -11.98
CA LEU A 190 -13.06 -3.94 -10.82
C LEU A 190 -12.20 -3.87 -9.56
N LEU A 191 -11.44 -4.92 -9.27
CA LEU A 191 -10.58 -4.93 -8.09
C LEU A 191 -9.57 -3.79 -8.12
N SER A 192 -8.97 -3.50 -9.27
CA SER A 192 -8.04 -2.40 -9.45
C SER A 192 -8.68 -1.04 -9.14
N PHE A 193 -9.87 -0.78 -9.69
CA PHE A 193 -10.62 0.45 -9.41
C PHE A 193 -11.06 0.55 -7.94
N MET A 194 -11.53 -0.55 -7.34
CA MET A 194 -11.92 -0.57 -5.91
C MET A 194 -10.73 -0.27 -5.00
N MET A 195 -9.56 -0.82 -5.29
CA MET A 195 -8.34 -0.52 -4.53
C MET A 195 -7.93 0.94 -4.67
N MET A 196 -7.98 1.51 -5.88
CA MET A 196 -7.73 2.94 -6.11
C MET A 196 -8.73 3.81 -5.36
N TYR A 197 -10.01 3.49 -5.42
CA TYR A 197 -11.08 4.23 -4.75
C TYR A 197 -10.91 4.24 -3.22
N ASP A 198 -10.59 3.10 -2.62
CA ASP A 198 -10.35 3.01 -1.17
C ASP A 198 -9.16 3.86 -0.72
N ILE A 199 -8.10 3.92 -1.52
CA ILE A 199 -6.94 4.77 -1.24
C ILE A 199 -7.35 6.24 -1.30
N ALA A 200 -8.12 6.64 -2.30
CA ALA A 200 -8.61 8.01 -2.45
C ALA A 200 -9.48 8.47 -1.27
N ARG A 201 -10.38 7.62 -0.78
CA ARG A 201 -11.24 7.96 0.37
C ARG A 201 -10.47 8.15 1.68
N ARG A 202 -9.32 7.49 1.85
CA ARG A 202 -8.49 7.61 3.05
C ARG A 202 -7.69 8.92 3.11
N HIS A 203 -7.58 9.62 1.98
CA HIS A 203 -6.83 10.87 1.85
C HIS A 203 -7.72 12.12 1.80
N LYS A 204 -9.05 11.96 1.90
CA LYS A 204 -10.02 13.03 2.13
C LYS A 204 -10.38 13.12 3.60
#